data_7495ac276987536884a40708888890da
#
_entry.id   7495ac276987536884a40708888890da
#
_cell.length_a   1.000
_cell.length_b   1.000
_cell.length_c   1.000
_cell.angle_alpha   90.00
_cell.angle_beta   90.00
_cell.angle_gamma   90.00
#
_symmetry.space_group_name_H-M   'P 1'
#
loop_
_entity.id
_entity.type
_entity.pdbx_description
1 polymer ?
#
loop_
_entity_poly.entity_id
_entity_poly.type
_entity_poly.pdbx_seq_one_letter_code
_entity_poly.pdbx_strand_id
1 'polypeptide(L)'
;HILHSLQQDGLPIHLRSFLRTELIHGEIMMGLVCEAIRDFDADIVLPLDADEFLIHTTDGQSCRDILQNLDRKQAYQIFLWRYELKYPEEDTSIFLLHRPCVREKAKGSPKMILGRDFVENTNCKLVQGCHYAYNQSGKLSNGYIPALHLAHYQWRGKAQIYSKVIEGWVSNVARYSVYTMRCSYWARYFNQILQGQELCMEMPADQSEPVD
;
A
#
# COMPACT_ATOMS: atom_id res chain seq x y z
N HIS A 1 1.70 1.59 20.75
CA HIS A 1 2.87 1.83 21.60
C HIS A 1 4.13 2.24 20.80
N ILE A 2 4.59 1.45 19.80
CA ILE A 2 5.84 1.72 19.06
C ILE A 2 5.83 3.12 18.41
N LEU A 3 4.80 3.45 17.64
CA LEU A 3 4.72 4.74 16.94
C LEU A 3 4.71 5.95 17.91
N HIS A 4 4.04 5.80 19.04
CA HIS A 4 4.06 6.84 20.09
C HIS A 4 5.45 7.00 20.72
N SER A 5 6.16 5.88 20.94
CA SER A 5 7.54 5.94 21.43
C SER A 5 8.45 6.67 20.45
N LEU A 6 8.39 6.30 19.17
CA LEU A 6 9.17 6.96 18.12
C LEU A 6 8.85 8.46 17.97
N GLN A 7 7.60 8.84 18.16
CA GLN A 7 7.20 10.26 18.19
C GLN A 7 7.80 10.98 19.40
N GLN A 8 7.80 10.34 20.58
CA GLN A 8 8.43 10.88 21.79
C GLN A 8 9.95 11.01 21.66
N ASP A 9 10.58 10.11 20.88
CA ASP A 9 12.00 10.16 20.54
C ASP A 9 12.35 11.26 19.52
N GLY A 10 11.38 12.08 19.13
CA GLY A 10 11.58 13.24 18.25
C GLY A 10 11.48 12.95 16.76
N LEU A 11 11.06 11.74 16.36
CA LEU A 11 10.76 11.48 14.96
C LEU A 11 9.52 12.26 14.50
N PRO A 12 9.50 12.83 13.30
CA PRO A 12 8.38 13.63 12.79
C PRO A 12 7.20 12.74 12.38
N ILE A 13 6.59 12.09 13.37
CA ILE A 13 5.45 11.18 13.21
C ILE A 13 4.18 11.88 13.67
N HIS A 14 3.18 11.93 12.79
CA HIS A 14 1.84 12.44 13.08
C HIS A 14 0.85 11.29 13.04
N LEU A 15 0.25 10.98 14.19
CA LEU A 15 -0.67 9.86 14.33
C LEU A 15 -2.11 10.32 14.14
N ARG A 16 -2.86 9.58 13.33
CA ARG A 16 -4.30 9.74 13.17
C ARG A 16 -5.00 8.41 13.45
N SER A 17 -6.09 8.47 14.18
CA SER A 17 -6.93 7.32 14.47
C SER A 17 -8.29 7.51 13.81
N PHE A 18 -8.74 6.50 13.08
CA PHE A 18 -10.04 6.49 12.40
C PHE A 18 -10.92 5.42 13.04
N LEU A 19 -11.94 5.86 13.78
CA LEU A 19 -12.96 5.00 14.37
C LEU A 19 -14.12 4.81 13.37
N ARG A 20 -13.88 4.07 12.29
CA ARG A 20 -14.91 3.74 11.31
C ARG A 20 -15.01 2.23 11.17
N THR A 21 -16.25 1.75 11.09
CA THR A 21 -16.56 0.35 10.78
C THR A 21 -16.35 0.02 9.31
N GLU A 22 -16.46 1.03 8.44
CA GLU A 22 -16.23 0.91 7.00
C GLU A 22 -14.88 1.51 6.62
N LEU A 23 -14.00 0.70 6.09
CA LEU A 23 -12.71 1.15 5.62
C LEU A 23 -12.80 1.57 4.14
N ILE A 24 -12.99 2.85 3.89
CA ILE A 24 -12.89 3.44 2.54
C ILE A 24 -11.45 3.94 2.38
N HIS A 25 -10.55 3.01 2.15
CA HIS A 25 -9.11 3.27 2.14
C HIS A 25 -8.70 4.43 1.21
N GLY A 26 -9.22 4.49 -0.02
CA GLY A 26 -8.88 5.57 -0.96
C GLY A 26 -9.31 6.96 -0.47
N GLU A 27 -10.46 7.09 0.19
CA GLU A 27 -10.94 8.36 0.74
C GLU A 27 -10.11 8.79 1.94
N ILE A 28 -9.79 7.86 2.86
CA ILE A 28 -8.95 8.13 4.01
C ILE A 28 -7.57 8.58 3.56
N MET A 29 -6.96 7.84 2.63
CA MET A 29 -5.63 8.18 2.12
C MET A 29 -5.62 9.51 1.40
N MET A 30 -6.65 9.84 0.61
CA MET A 30 -6.78 11.15 -0.02
C MET A 30 -6.92 12.27 1.00
N GLY A 31 -7.69 12.06 2.07
CA GLY A 31 -7.81 12.99 3.20
C GLY A 31 -6.46 13.27 3.86
N LEU A 32 -5.66 12.22 4.11
CA LEU A 32 -4.30 12.35 4.65
C LEU A 32 -3.33 13.03 3.68
N VAL A 33 -3.46 12.81 2.38
CA VAL A 33 -2.69 13.55 1.36
C VAL A 33 -3.00 15.04 1.43
N CYS A 34 -4.28 15.41 1.46
CA CYS A 34 -4.68 16.81 1.58
C CYS A 34 -4.22 17.45 2.91
N GLU A 35 -4.27 16.70 4.01
CA GLU A 35 -3.75 17.15 5.31
C GLU A 35 -2.23 17.37 5.24
N ALA A 36 -1.47 16.46 4.64
CA ALA A 36 -0.02 16.59 4.50
C ALA A 36 0.35 17.86 3.71
N ILE A 37 -0.36 18.14 2.64
CA ILE A 37 -0.14 19.34 1.84
C ILE A 37 -0.49 20.61 2.63
N ARG A 38 -1.66 20.65 3.28
CA ARG A 38 -2.16 21.85 3.94
C ARG A 38 -1.44 22.16 5.25
N ASP A 39 -1.26 21.14 6.09
CA ASP A 39 -0.85 21.32 7.50
C ASP A 39 0.66 21.14 7.69
N PHE A 40 1.34 20.44 6.78
CA PHE A 40 2.77 20.16 6.84
C PHE A 40 3.56 20.74 5.66
N ASP A 41 2.91 21.50 4.80
CA ASP A 41 3.53 22.16 3.64
C ASP A 41 4.28 21.18 2.71
N ALA A 42 3.75 19.94 2.58
CA ALA A 42 4.37 18.89 1.80
C ALA A 42 4.26 19.18 0.30
N ASP A 43 5.38 19.19 -0.43
CA ASP A 43 5.43 19.35 -1.89
C ASP A 43 5.14 18.05 -2.62
N ILE A 44 5.55 16.93 -2.06
CA ILE A 44 5.38 15.58 -2.60
C ILE A 44 4.83 14.67 -1.51
N VAL A 45 3.79 13.92 -1.82
CA VAL A 45 3.18 12.95 -0.90
C VAL A 45 3.18 11.56 -1.52
N LEU A 46 3.64 10.60 -0.75
CA LEU A 46 3.68 9.19 -1.11
C LEU A 46 2.81 8.38 -0.12
N PRO A 47 1.56 8.01 -0.50
CA PRO A 47 0.71 7.18 0.34
C PRO A 47 1.20 5.72 0.31
N LEU A 48 1.65 5.22 1.47
CA LEU A 48 2.20 3.87 1.63
C LEU A 48 1.36 3.05 2.62
N ASP A 49 1.31 1.75 2.38
CA ASP A 49 0.87 0.77 3.37
C ASP A 49 2.02 0.44 4.34
N ALA A 50 1.70 -0.01 5.55
CA ALA A 50 2.70 -0.28 6.60
C ALA A 50 3.69 -1.42 6.27
N ASP A 51 3.45 -2.16 5.19
CA ASP A 51 4.27 -3.26 4.69
C ASP A 51 4.99 -2.92 3.37
N GLU A 52 5.00 -1.64 2.99
CA GLU A 52 5.66 -1.12 1.79
C GLU A 52 6.83 -0.22 2.14
N PHE A 53 7.96 -0.43 1.50
CA PHE A 53 9.20 0.33 1.73
C PHE A 53 9.73 0.88 0.42
N LEU A 54 10.01 2.18 0.40
CA LEU A 54 10.61 2.82 -0.76
C LEU A 54 12.08 2.43 -0.89
N ILE A 55 12.45 1.95 -2.07
CA ILE A 55 13.84 1.61 -2.42
C ILE A 55 14.24 2.30 -3.71
N HIS A 56 15.52 2.64 -3.84
CA HIS A 56 16.10 3.13 -5.08
C HIS A 56 16.85 2.02 -5.82
N THR A 57 16.93 2.16 -7.13
CA THR A 57 17.61 1.18 -8.02
C THR A 57 18.85 1.75 -8.70
N THR A 58 19.12 3.03 -8.48
CA THR A 58 20.23 3.75 -9.12
C THR A 58 21.32 4.00 -8.09
N ASP A 59 22.53 3.56 -8.39
CA ASP A 59 23.69 3.80 -7.54
C ASP A 59 24.00 5.30 -7.41
N GLY A 60 24.34 5.74 -6.21
CA GLY A 60 24.79 7.10 -5.93
C GLY A 60 23.66 8.12 -5.69
N GLN A 61 22.37 7.73 -5.77
CA GLN A 61 21.25 8.59 -5.42
C GLN A 61 20.44 7.98 -4.29
N SER A 62 20.04 8.79 -3.32
CA SER A 62 19.08 8.36 -2.30
C SER A 62 17.64 8.52 -2.77
N CYS A 63 16.70 7.79 -2.16
CA CYS A 63 15.26 8.01 -2.40
C CYS A 63 14.87 9.47 -2.18
N ARG A 64 15.48 10.11 -1.18
CA ARG A 64 15.23 11.53 -0.85
C ARG A 64 15.64 12.44 -2.01
N ASP A 65 16.84 12.24 -2.58
CA ASP A 65 17.32 13.07 -3.70
C ASP A 65 16.41 12.94 -4.91
N ILE A 66 15.93 11.73 -5.19
CA ILE A 66 15.00 11.50 -6.30
C ILE A 66 13.67 12.22 -6.05
N LEU A 67 13.09 12.08 -4.85
CA LEU A 67 11.82 12.70 -4.50
C LEU A 67 11.87 14.23 -4.49
N GLN A 68 12.98 14.83 -4.04
CA GLN A 68 13.17 16.28 -4.01
C GLN A 68 13.24 16.92 -5.41
N ASN A 69 13.57 16.14 -6.44
CA ASN A 69 13.66 16.60 -7.82
C ASN A 69 12.37 16.37 -8.63
N LEU A 70 11.31 15.86 -8.01
CA LEU A 70 10.03 15.68 -8.70
C LEU A 70 9.28 17.00 -8.90
N ASP A 71 8.62 17.11 -10.06
CA ASP A 71 7.76 18.26 -10.35
C ASP A 71 6.45 18.17 -9.55
N ARG A 72 6.15 19.19 -8.74
CA ARG A 72 4.93 19.29 -7.94
C ARG A 72 3.65 19.32 -8.77
N LYS A 73 3.73 19.65 -10.06
CA LYS A 73 2.60 19.69 -10.98
C LYS A 73 2.23 18.34 -11.55
N GLN A 74 2.98 17.30 -11.20
CA GLN A 74 2.81 15.96 -11.75
C GLN A 74 2.39 14.96 -10.67
N ALA A 75 1.76 13.89 -11.14
CA ALA A 75 1.66 12.66 -10.39
C ALA A 75 2.55 11.59 -11.04
N TYR A 76 3.04 10.67 -10.25
CA TYR A 76 3.96 9.65 -10.73
C TYR A 76 3.51 8.27 -10.25
N GLN A 77 3.93 7.25 -10.98
CA GLN A 77 3.77 5.85 -10.61
C GLN A 77 5.13 5.22 -10.34
N ILE A 78 5.20 4.41 -9.30
CA ILE A 78 6.34 3.56 -8.99
C ILE A 78 5.91 2.12 -8.99
N PHE A 79 6.76 1.22 -9.47
CA PHE A 79 6.45 -0.21 -9.49
C PHE A 79 6.61 -0.82 -8.11
N LEU A 80 5.80 -1.84 -7.88
CA LEU A 80 5.83 -2.65 -6.69
C LEU A 80 6.63 -3.94 -6.98
N TRP A 81 7.56 -4.24 -6.07
CA TRP A 81 8.26 -5.51 -6.02
C TRP A 81 7.75 -6.29 -4.82
N ARG A 82 7.25 -7.49 -5.06
CA ARG A 82 6.82 -8.36 -3.99
C ARG A 82 8.00 -9.10 -3.41
N TYR A 83 8.08 -9.12 -2.08
CA TYR A 83 9.06 -9.88 -1.32
C TYR A 83 8.34 -10.91 -0.48
N GLU A 84 8.70 -12.17 -0.67
CA GLU A 84 8.19 -13.30 0.12
C GLU A 84 9.31 -13.85 1.00
N LEU A 85 9.02 -14.06 2.28
CA LEU A 85 9.96 -14.69 3.19
C LEU A 85 10.01 -16.20 2.90
N LYS A 86 11.20 -16.76 2.74
CA LYS A 86 11.37 -18.19 2.45
C LYS A 86 10.89 -19.11 3.56
N TYR A 87 10.85 -18.62 4.81
CA TYR A 87 10.47 -19.41 5.99
C TYR A 87 9.48 -18.62 6.84
N PRO A 88 8.20 -18.53 6.42
CA PRO A 88 7.20 -17.75 7.14
C PRO A 88 6.79 -18.36 8.50
N GLU A 89 7.20 -19.59 8.79
CA GLU A 89 6.81 -20.33 10.00
C GLU A 89 7.74 -20.08 11.18
N GLU A 90 8.97 -19.66 10.94
CA GLU A 90 9.93 -19.42 11.99
C GLU A 90 9.84 -17.98 12.50
N ASP A 91 9.71 -17.88 13.79
CA ASP A 91 9.78 -16.72 14.67
C ASP A 91 9.58 -15.33 14.03
N THR A 92 8.50 -14.70 14.45
CA THR A 92 8.08 -13.34 14.08
C THR A 92 8.98 -12.24 14.65
N SER A 93 9.98 -12.57 15.44
CA SER A 93 10.89 -11.62 16.01
C SER A 93 11.89 -11.10 14.98
N ILE A 94 11.62 -9.92 14.48
CA ILE A 94 12.66 -8.95 14.19
C ILE A 94 13.57 -9.29 12.97
N PHE A 95 13.60 -8.45 12.01
CA PHE A 95 14.59 -8.28 10.95
C PHE A 95 14.29 -8.99 9.62
N LEU A 96 13.31 -8.41 8.93
CA LEU A 96 13.17 -8.55 7.47
C LEU A 96 14.52 -8.40 6.74
N LEU A 97 15.47 -7.65 7.31
CA LEU A 97 16.79 -7.37 6.74
C LEU A 97 17.73 -8.58 6.72
N HIS A 98 17.50 -9.58 7.56
CA HIS A 98 18.38 -10.75 7.68
C HIS A 98 17.73 -12.05 7.20
N ARG A 99 16.48 -12.01 6.73
CA ARG A 99 15.81 -13.20 6.24
C ARG A 99 15.97 -13.35 4.73
N PRO A 100 16.28 -14.55 4.25
CA PRO A 100 16.25 -14.79 2.81
C PRO A 100 14.83 -14.56 2.29
N CYS A 101 14.71 -13.72 1.29
CA CYS A 101 13.45 -13.44 0.63
C CYS A 101 13.55 -13.71 -0.87
N VAL A 102 12.44 -14.10 -1.46
CA VAL A 102 12.29 -14.18 -2.91
C VAL A 102 11.72 -12.85 -3.38
N ARG A 103 12.33 -12.30 -4.41
CA ARG A 103 11.88 -11.07 -5.05
C ARG A 103 11.14 -11.42 -6.33
N GLU A 104 9.90 -11.03 -6.42
CA GLU A 104 9.12 -11.12 -7.64
C GLU A 104 8.65 -9.73 -8.08
N LYS A 105 8.80 -9.44 -9.36
CA LYS A 105 8.20 -8.24 -9.93
C LYS A 105 6.69 -8.43 -9.95
N ALA A 106 5.97 -7.69 -9.12
CA ALA A 106 4.53 -7.69 -9.17
C ALA A 106 4.08 -7.03 -10.49
N LYS A 107 3.44 -7.80 -11.34
CA LYS A 107 2.79 -7.26 -12.53
C LYS A 107 1.53 -6.49 -12.08
N GLY A 108 1.43 -5.23 -12.47
CA GLY A 108 0.14 -4.57 -12.58
C GLY A 108 -0.29 -3.59 -11.48
N SER A 109 0.34 -3.51 -10.33
CA SER A 109 -0.15 -2.61 -9.26
C SER A 109 0.88 -1.55 -8.85
N PRO A 110 0.99 -0.43 -9.59
CA PRO A 110 1.85 0.66 -9.19
C PRO A 110 1.31 1.35 -7.92
N LYS A 111 2.15 2.13 -7.25
CA LYS A 111 1.72 3.12 -6.25
C LYS A 111 1.89 4.52 -6.80
N MET A 112 1.03 5.42 -6.33
CA MET A 112 1.07 6.82 -6.73
C MET A 112 2.01 7.62 -5.84
N ILE A 113 2.73 8.54 -6.44
CA ILE A 113 3.36 9.70 -5.80
C ILE A 113 2.64 10.93 -6.33
N LEU A 114 2.24 11.82 -5.44
CA LEU A 114 1.41 12.97 -5.78
C LEU A 114 2.14 14.27 -5.48
N GLY A 115 2.24 15.13 -6.48
CA GLY A 115 2.70 16.50 -6.30
C GLY A 115 1.58 17.39 -5.75
N ARG A 116 1.95 18.41 -4.96
CA ARG A 116 1.00 19.38 -4.37
C ARG A 116 0.11 20.01 -5.42
N ASP A 117 0.74 20.70 -6.39
CA ASP A 117 0.03 21.46 -7.40
C ASP A 117 -0.87 20.55 -8.26
N PHE A 118 -0.47 19.29 -8.47
CA PHE A 118 -1.31 18.30 -9.13
C PHE A 118 -2.58 18.03 -8.33
N VAL A 119 -2.46 17.77 -7.03
CA VAL A 119 -3.61 17.51 -6.16
C VAL A 119 -4.56 18.71 -6.12
N GLU A 120 -4.03 19.91 -5.91
CA GLU A 120 -4.81 21.14 -5.80
C GLU A 120 -5.57 21.50 -7.08
N ASN A 121 -4.95 21.24 -8.26
CA ASN A 121 -5.53 21.65 -9.54
C ASN A 121 -6.43 20.59 -10.19
N THR A 122 -6.34 19.31 -9.80
CA THR A 122 -7.08 18.24 -10.49
C THR A 122 -8.29 17.74 -9.75
N ASN A 123 -8.46 18.09 -8.47
CA ASN A 123 -9.50 17.55 -7.60
C ASN A 123 -9.56 16.01 -7.69
N CYS A 124 -8.39 15.39 -7.68
CA CYS A 124 -8.26 13.96 -7.87
C CYS A 124 -8.73 13.16 -6.65
N LYS A 125 -9.09 11.91 -6.91
CA LYS A 125 -9.38 10.90 -5.90
C LYS A 125 -8.42 9.73 -6.10
N LEU A 126 -8.11 9.03 -5.01
CA LEU A 126 -7.34 7.79 -5.06
C LEU A 126 -8.27 6.58 -5.08
N VAL A 127 -7.93 5.59 -5.91
CA VAL A 127 -8.56 4.27 -5.80
C VAL A 127 -8.07 3.54 -4.56
N GLN A 128 -8.79 2.51 -4.14
CA GLN A 128 -8.35 1.63 -3.08
C GLN A 128 -6.95 1.07 -3.38
N GLY A 129 -6.05 1.06 -2.38
CA GLY A 129 -4.65 0.66 -2.56
C GLY A 129 -3.75 1.73 -3.17
N CYS A 130 -4.28 2.93 -3.50
CA CYS A 130 -3.52 4.07 -4.06
C CYS A 130 -2.78 3.76 -5.37
N HIS A 131 -3.37 2.88 -6.21
CA HIS A 131 -2.76 2.46 -7.47
C HIS A 131 -2.94 3.47 -8.59
N TYR A 132 -4.02 4.24 -8.56
CA TYR A 132 -4.36 5.23 -9.57
C TYR A 132 -5.01 6.46 -8.92
N ALA A 133 -4.80 7.62 -9.56
CA ALA A 133 -5.59 8.81 -9.32
C ALA A 133 -6.59 9.00 -10.45
N TYR A 134 -7.79 9.48 -10.13
CA TYR A 134 -8.85 9.77 -11.09
C TYR A 134 -9.64 11.01 -10.68
N ASN A 135 -10.34 11.60 -11.61
CA ASN A 135 -11.32 12.66 -11.37
C ASN A 135 -12.58 12.41 -12.20
N GLN A 136 -13.46 13.40 -12.31
CA GLN A 136 -14.70 13.28 -13.10
C GLN A 136 -14.45 12.98 -14.58
N SER A 137 -13.30 13.36 -15.11
CA SER A 137 -12.91 13.11 -16.51
C SER A 137 -12.30 11.72 -16.74
N GLY A 138 -12.14 10.92 -15.69
CA GLY A 138 -11.59 9.58 -15.76
C GLY A 138 -10.22 9.43 -15.07
N LYS A 139 -9.49 8.39 -15.45
CA LYS A 139 -8.15 8.10 -14.92
C LYS A 139 -7.16 9.17 -15.40
N LEU A 140 -6.40 9.71 -14.45
CA LEU A 140 -5.39 10.71 -14.73
C LEU A 140 -4.11 10.07 -15.25
N SER A 141 -3.49 10.69 -16.25
CA SER A 141 -2.19 10.28 -16.76
C SER A 141 -1.09 10.64 -15.77
N ASN A 142 -0.14 9.75 -15.59
CA ASN A 142 0.93 9.88 -14.61
C ASN A 142 2.29 9.60 -15.25
N GLY A 143 3.32 10.29 -14.78
CA GLY A 143 4.70 9.96 -15.07
C GLY A 143 5.10 8.64 -14.39
N TYR A 144 6.19 8.04 -14.86
CA TYR A 144 6.77 6.85 -14.24
C TYR A 144 8.20 7.16 -13.78
N ILE A 145 8.55 6.70 -12.57
CA ILE A 145 9.90 6.89 -12.00
C ILE A 145 10.63 5.55 -11.99
N PRO A 146 11.49 5.29 -12.99
CA PRO A 146 12.21 4.00 -13.06
C PRO A 146 13.25 3.82 -11.95
N ALA A 147 13.74 4.91 -11.38
CA ALA A 147 14.74 4.89 -10.31
C ALA A 147 14.19 4.54 -8.93
N LEU A 148 12.85 4.52 -8.75
CA LEU A 148 12.20 4.19 -7.50
C LEU A 148 11.32 2.95 -7.65
N HIS A 149 11.35 2.11 -6.62
CA HIS A 149 10.48 0.94 -6.47
C HIS A 149 9.95 0.85 -5.05
N LEU A 150 8.86 0.11 -4.87
CA LEU A 150 8.39 -0.30 -3.55
C LEU A 150 8.73 -1.76 -3.31
N ALA A 151 9.38 -2.04 -2.20
CA ALA A 151 9.50 -3.36 -1.64
C ALA A 151 8.25 -3.64 -0.79
N HIS A 152 7.41 -4.56 -1.22
CA HIS A 152 6.17 -4.93 -0.55
C HIS A 152 6.31 -6.28 0.13
N TYR A 153 6.27 -6.28 1.45
CA TYR A 153 6.34 -7.47 2.30
C TYR A 153 4.94 -7.90 2.75
N GLN A 154 4.16 -8.34 1.79
CA GLN A 154 2.75 -8.66 2.01
C GLN A 154 2.55 -9.79 3.04
N TRP A 155 3.47 -10.76 3.06
CA TRP A 155 3.41 -11.96 3.87
C TRP A 155 4.65 -12.07 4.75
N ARG A 156 4.50 -11.87 6.05
CA ARG A 156 5.61 -11.76 7.00
C ARG A 156 5.65 -12.88 8.04
N GLY A 157 4.60 -13.69 8.11
CA GLY A 157 4.50 -14.81 9.04
C GLY A 157 3.07 -15.35 9.11
N LYS A 158 2.93 -16.59 9.57
CA LYS A 158 1.64 -17.31 9.61
C LYS A 158 0.56 -16.54 10.38
N ALA A 159 0.85 -16.10 11.59
CA ALA A 159 -0.10 -15.35 12.41
C ALA A 159 -0.58 -14.05 11.73
N GLN A 160 0.33 -13.31 11.11
CA GLN A 160 0.00 -12.08 10.40
C GLN A 160 -0.88 -12.34 9.16
N ILE A 161 -0.64 -13.44 8.45
CA ILE A 161 -1.43 -13.84 7.31
C ILE A 161 -2.87 -14.15 7.74
N TYR A 162 -3.04 -14.95 8.80
CA TYR A 162 -4.36 -15.27 9.35
C TYR A 162 -5.11 -14.01 9.78
N SER A 163 -4.45 -13.11 10.52
CA SER A 163 -5.03 -11.82 10.90
C SER A 163 -5.48 -11.01 9.67
N LYS A 164 -4.62 -10.88 8.68
CA LYS A 164 -4.88 -10.11 7.45
C LYS A 164 -6.06 -10.70 6.64
N VAL A 165 -6.17 -12.03 6.59
CA VAL A 165 -7.30 -12.70 5.92
C VAL A 165 -8.60 -12.45 6.67
N ILE A 166 -8.61 -12.61 8.00
CA ILE A 166 -9.80 -12.41 8.82
C ILE A 166 -10.24 -10.94 8.76
N GLU A 167 -9.34 -10.00 8.99
CA GLU A 167 -9.62 -8.57 8.94
C GLU A 167 -10.09 -8.12 7.56
N GLY A 168 -9.44 -8.59 6.51
CA GLY A 168 -9.82 -8.32 5.13
C GLY A 168 -11.21 -8.83 4.81
N TRP A 169 -11.55 -10.06 5.22
CA TRP A 169 -12.88 -10.63 5.04
C TRP A 169 -13.95 -9.84 5.82
N VAL A 170 -13.75 -9.63 7.12
CA VAL A 170 -14.70 -8.91 7.98
C VAL A 170 -14.95 -7.48 7.47
N SER A 171 -13.89 -6.75 7.10
CA SER A 171 -13.99 -5.40 6.54
C SER A 171 -14.80 -5.36 5.24
N ASN A 172 -14.61 -6.36 4.36
CA ASN A 172 -15.36 -6.44 3.12
C ASN A 172 -16.84 -6.78 3.35
N VAL A 173 -17.14 -7.71 4.25
CA VAL A 173 -18.53 -8.04 4.61
C VAL A 173 -19.24 -6.85 5.25
N ALA A 174 -18.58 -6.13 6.15
CA ALA A 174 -19.12 -4.92 6.77
C ALA A 174 -19.42 -3.82 5.75
N ARG A 175 -18.53 -3.66 4.75
CA ARG A 175 -18.67 -2.62 3.72
C ARG A 175 -19.77 -2.91 2.70
N TYR A 176 -19.86 -4.14 2.23
CA TYR A 176 -20.74 -4.49 1.11
C TYR A 176 -21.99 -5.22 1.51
N SER A 177 -22.16 -5.54 2.80
CA SER A 177 -23.28 -6.31 3.39
C SER A 177 -23.58 -7.66 2.70
N VAL A 178 -22.99 -7.91 1.56
CA VAL A 178 -23.16 -9.13 0.77
C VAL A 178 -21.80 -9.52 0.17
N TYR A 179 -21.54 -10.82 0.05
CA TYR A 179 -20.38 -11.34 -0.66
C TYR A 179 -20.40 -10.88 -2.12
N THR A 180 -19.34 -10.19 -2.55
CA THR A 180 -19.16 -9.73 -3.93
C THR A 180 -17.95 -10.42 -4.56
N MET A 181 -17.92 -10.48 -5.89
CA MET A 181 -16.77 -11.00 -6.65
C MET A 181 -15.46 -10.31 -6.28
N ARG A 182 -15.52 -9.02 -5.87
CA ARG A 182 -14.35 -8.26 -5.43
C ARG A 182 -13.72 -8.77 -4.13
N CYS A 183 -14.45 -9.57 -3.36
CA CYS A 183 -13.97 -10.18 -2.12
C CYS A 183 -13.56 -11.65 -2.31
N SER A 184 -13.58 -12.18 -3.53
CA SER A 184 -13.47 -13.61 -3.80
C SER A 184 -12.19 -14.26 -3.22
N TYR A 185 -11.05 -13.59 -3.30
CA TYR A 185 -9.81 -14.13 -2.76
C TYR A 185 -9.78 -14.15 -1.21
N TRP A 186 -10.33 -13.14 -0.52
CA TRP A 186 -10.47 -13.13 0.93
C TRP A 186 -11.44 -14.22 1.40
N ALA A 187 -12.55 -14.40 0.70
CA ALA A 187 -13.51 -15.46 0.98
C ALA A 187 -12.89 -16.85 0.83
N ARG A 188 -12.10 -17.07 -0.22
CA ARG A 188 -11.39 -18.34 -0.44
C ARG A 188 -10.49 -18.66 0.75
N TYR A 189 -9.62 -17.73 1.14
CA TYR A 189 -8.71 -17.92 2.26
C TYR A 189 -9.44 -18.04 3.61
N PHE A 190 -10.47 -17.25 3.82
CA PHE A 190 -11.28 -17.34 5.03
C PHE A 190 -11.98 -18.70 5.14
N ASN A 191 -12.52 -19.23 4.07
CA ASN A 191 -13.10 -20.58 4.05
C ASN A 191 -12.06 -21.66 4.34
N GLN A 192 -10.83 -21.55 3.84
CA GLN A 192 -9.76 -22.48 4.20
C GLN A 192 -9.48 -22.45 5.71
N ILE A 193 -9.44 -21.26 6.32
CA ILE A 193 -9.30 -21.13 7.77
C ILE A 193 -10.44 -21.83 8.53
N LEU A 194 -11.70 -21.59 8.11
CA LEU A 194 -12.87 -22.21 8.74
C LEU A 194 -12.86 -23.75 8.65
N GLN A 195 -12.29 -24.29 7.59
CA GLN A 195 -12.17 -25.74 7.38
C GLN A 195 -10.94 -26.34 8.05
N GLY A 196 -10.16 -25.55 8.80
CA GLY A 196 -8.91 -25.99 9.42
C GLY A 196 -7.81 -26.36 8.42
N GLN A 197 -7.95 -25.90 7.17
CA GLN A 197 -6.96 -26.12 6.12
C GLN A 197 -5.79 -25.17 6.29
N GLU A 198 -4.60 -25.63 5.94
CA GLU A 198 -3.45 -24.77 5.84
C GLU A 198 -3.64 -23.78 4.69
N LEU A 199 -3.34 -22.48 4.94
CA LEU A 199 -3.43 -21.47 3.89
C LEU A 199 -2.36 -21.75 2.83
N CYS A 200 -2.79 -22.31 1.71
CA CYS A 200 -1.95 -22.42 0.53
C CYS A 200 -1.92 -21.07 -0.17
N MET A 201 -0.78 -20.39 -0.06
CA MET A 201 -0.57 -19.02 -0.55
C MET A 201 -0.07 -18.99 -1.99
N GLU A 202 -0.48 -19.94 -2.82
CA GLU A 202 -0.34 -19.76 -4.25
C GLU A 202 -1.15 -18.54 -4.65
N MET A 203 -0.48 -17.41 -4.83
CA MET A 203 -1.09 -16.26 -5.45
C MET A 203 -1.54 -16.68 -6.84
N PRO A 204 -2.83 -16.52 -7.18
CA PRO A 204 -3.25 -16.74 -8.54
C PRO A 204 -2.39 -15.86 -9.45
N ALA A 205 -1.76 -16.47 -10.43
CA ALA A 205 -1.13 -15.74 -11.49
C ALA A 205 -2.16 -14.76 -12.03
N ASP A 206 -1.91 -13.49 -11.73
CA ASP A 206 -2.55 -12.28 -12.21
C ASP A 206 -3.92 -12.47 -12.87
N GLN A 207 -4.99 -12.42 -12.06
CA GLN A 207 -6.32 -12.08 -12.56
C GLN A 207 -6.46 -10.56 -12.49
N SER A 208 -5.64 -9.84 -13.23
CA SER A 208 -5.93 -8.47 -13.62
C SER A 208 -7.02 -8.51 -14.70
N GLU A 209 -8.27 -8.64 -14.28
CA GLU A 209 -9.36 -8.24 -15.17
C GLU A 209 -9.28 -6.73 -15.35
N PRO A 210 -9.30 -6.24 -16.61
CA PRO A 210 -9.47 -4.82 -16.84
C PRO A 210 -10.81 -4.41 -16.26
N VAL A 211 -10.79 -3.43 -15.38
CA VAL A 211 -12.00 -2.75 -14.94
C VAL A 211 -12.37 -1.79 -16.06
N ASP A 212 -13.36 -2.18 -16.88
CA ASP A 212 -14.09 -1.27 -17.76
C ASP A 212 -14.83 -0.18 -16.96
#